data_132e416fb2592e9e0c22fa0141467efb
#
_entry.id   132e416fb2592e9e0c22fa0141467efb
#
_cell.length_a   1.000
_cell.length_b   1.000
_cell.length_c   1.000
_cell.angle_alpha   90.00
_cell.angle_beta   90.00
_cell.angle_gamma   90.00
#
_symmetry.space_group_name_H-M   'P 1'
#
loop_
_entity.id
_entity.type
_entity.pdbx_description
1 polymer ?
#
loop_
_entity_poly.entity_id
_entity_poly.type
_entity_poly.pdbx_seq_one_letter_code
_entity_poly.pdbx_strand_id
1 'polypeptide(L)'
;MKRKITSKLYEWKNMSDGRMPLLIYGARQVGKTFEMREFGSLYYKNTIYVNFETDERIGKYFETDIHADHVIAVLEKYYQVKIVPENTLIIFDEIQMCERALTSLKYFSEEAPEYHVMAAGSLLGVAVNREKYSFPVGKVQMLTMYPMDLEEVLWAKGKQMLTDTIREHYENNQPLNEMLHEEAMQEFYHYCIVGGMPAAVKADLAKDSPIEQTEIRQMLLNSYIADMTKYANKSDIVRIFEAYDSLPAQLAKDAKKFQYKLIKSGARASQYGDAIDWLIRAGIVNKCMKCSQGFYPVAAYQDVS
;
A
#
# COMPACT_ATOMS: atom_id res chain seq x y z
N MET A 1 -14.53 -6.41 0.80
CA MET A 1 -13.90 -7.29 1.82
C MET A 1 -13.44 -6.42 2.95
N LYS A 2 -13.69 -6.80 4.21
CA LYS A 2 -13.29 -6.01 5.39
C LYS A 2 -11.76 -5.87 5.45
N ARG A 3 -11.27 -4.66 5.72
CA ARG A 3 -9.83 -4.35 5.81
C ARG A 3 -9.52 -3.67 7.15
N LYS A 4 -8.36 -3.97 7.71
CA LYS A 4 -7.88 -3.32 8.95
C LYS A 4 -7.64 -1.83 8.78
N ILE A 5 -7.27 -1.42 7.57
CA ILE A 5 -7.03 -0.01 7.26
C ILE A 5 -8.30 0.86 7.46
N THR A 6 -9.51 0.30 7.28
CA THR A 6 -10.78 1.02 7.43
C THR A 6 -10.92 1.66 8.80
N SER A 7 -10.48 0.99 9.88
CA SER A 7 -10.48 1.57 11.24
C SER A 7 -9.58 2.81 11.35
N LYS A 8 -8.39 2.75 10.72
CA LYS A 8 -7.47 3.90 10.68
C LYS A 8 -8.00 5.07 9.85
N LEU A 9 -8.72 4.76 8.76
CA LEU A 9 -9.42 5.81 7.99
C LEU A 9 -10.51 6.46 8.82
N TYR A 10 -11.24 5.67 9.61
CA TYR A 10 -12.27 6.17 10.50
C TYR A 10 -11.69 7.03 11.64
N GLU A 11 -10.59 6.60 12.26
CA GLU A 11 -9.85 7.39 13.24
C GLU A 11 -9.40 8.72 12.65
N TRP A 12 -8.79 8.71 11.46
CA TRP A 12 -8.37 9.91 10.74
C TRP A 12 -9.55 10.86 10.47
N LYS A 13 -10.69 10.32 10.00
CA LYS A 13 -11.88 11.13 9.73
C LYS A 13 -12.36 11.89 10.97
N ASN A 14 -12.30 11.25 12.15
CA ASN A 14 -12.84 11.78 13.41
C ASN A 14 -11.79 12.55 14.25
N MET A 15 -10.61 12.81 13.72
CA MET A 15 -9.64 13.68 14.40
C MET A 15 -10.19 15.10 14.49
N SER A 16 -10.33 15.63 15.71
CA SER A 16 -10.77 17.01 15.95
C SER A 16 -9.69 18.03 15.70
N ASP A 17 -8.44 17.68 16.04
CA ASP A 17 -7.29 18.58 15.95
C ASP A 17 -6.14 17.91 15.21
N GLY A 18 -5.37 18.71 14.45
CA GLY A 18 -4.16 18.25 13.78
C GLY A 18 -4.39 17.29 12.61
N ARG A 19 -5.65 17.16 12.11
CA ARG A 19 -5.92 16.39 10.91
C ARG A 19 -5.22 17.03 9.71
N MET A 20 -4.44 16.23 9.00
CA MET A 20 -3.80 16.59 7.74
C MET A 20 -4.37 15.74 6.60
N PRO A 21 -4.21 16.16 5.33
CA PRO A 21 -4.50 15.28 4.20
C PRO A 21 -3.86 13.90 4.39
N LEU A 22 -4.60 12.85 4.05
CA LEU A 22 -4.16 11.47 4.21
C LEU A 22 -3.57 10.95 2.91
N LEU A 23 -2.32 10.52 2.94
CA LEU A 23 -1.65 9.91 1.82
C LEU A 23 -1.54 8.39 2.03
N ILE A 24 -2.30 7.62 1.23
CA ILE A 24 -2.29 6.16 1.26
C ILE A 24 -1.33 5.66 0.19
N TYR A 25 -0.28 4.98 0.60
CA TYR A 25 0.68 4.37 -0.32
C TYR A 25 0.77 2.86 -0.10
N GLY A 26 1.37 2.16 -1.01
CA GLY A 26 1.51 0.70 -0.98
C GLY A 26 1.63 0.14 -2.39
N ALA A 27 1.90 -1.14 -2.48
CA ALA A 27 2.07 -1.82 -3.75
C ALA A 27 0.85 -1.65 -4.67
N ARG A 28 1.04 -1.87 -5.97
CA ARG A 28 -0.05 -1.83 -6.94
C ARG A 28 -1.06 -2.95 -6.63
N GLN A 29 -2.34 -2.69 -6.92
CA GLN A 29 -3.46 -3.65 -6.81
C GLN A 29 -3.75 -4.18 -5.39
N VAL A 30 -3.22 -3.55 -4.33
CA VAL A 30 -3.58 -3.90 -2.93
C VAL A 30 -4.97 -3.40 -2.52
N GLY A 31 -5.65 -2.61 -3.38
CA GLY A 31 -7.02 -2.14 -3.18
C GLY A 31 -7.16 -0.71 -2.69
N LYS A 32 -6.13 0.17 -2.81
CA LYS A 32 -6.17 1.57 -2.35
C LYS A 32 -7.37 2.33 -2.87
N THR A 33 -7.55 2.38 -4.18
CA THR A 33 -8.66 3.05 -4.86
C THR A 33 -10.02 2.54 -4.38
N PHE A 34 -10.17 1.22 -4.28
CA PHE A 34 -11.40 0.60 -3.81
C PHE A 34 -11.74 1.04 -2.39
N GLU A 35 -10.77 0.95 -1.48
CA GLU A 35 -10.97 1.28 -0.06
C GLU A 35 -11.33 2.76 0.13
N MET A 36 -10.64 3.69 -0.54
CA MET A 36 -10.95 5.12 -0.45
C MET A 36 -12.36 5.43 -0.98
N ARG A 37 -12.76 4.84 -2.10
CA ARG A 37 -14.10 5.05 -2.68
C ARG A 37 -15.19 4.43 -1.84
N GLU A 38 -14.98 3.21 -1.32
CA GLU A 38 -15.90 2.54 -0.42
C GLU A 38 -16.06 3.36 0.87
N PHE A 39 -14.95 3.81 1.46
CA PHE A 39 -14.95 4.68 2.64
C PHE A 39 -15.70 6.00 2.38
N GLY A 40 -15.46 6.63 1.23
CA GLY A 40 -16.18 7.83 0.83
C GLY A 40 -17.69 7.60 0.73
N SER A 41 -18.11 6.50 0.12
CA SER A 41 -19.53 6.18 -0.06
C SER A 41 -20.25 5.86 1.26
N LEU A 42 -19.53 5.29 2.25
CA LEU A 42 -20.12 4.88 3.52
C LEU A 42 -20.17 6.02 4.56
N TYR A 43 -19.19 6.92 4.54
CA TYR A 43 -18.97 7.85 5.64
C TYR A 43 -19.10 9.32 5.26
N TYR A 44 -19.36 9.66 3.99
CA TYR A 44 -19.55 11.04 3.51
C TYR A 44 -20.84 11.17 2.70
N LYS A 45 -21.39 12.38 2.68
CA LYS A 45 -22.56 12.68 1.83
C LYS A 45 -22.20 12.72 0.36
N ASN A 46 -21.01 13.25 0.06
CA ASN A 46 -20.46 13.39 -1.29
C ASN A 46 -19.01 12.95 -1.33
N THR A 47 -18.60 12.43 -2.49
CA THR A 47 -17.20 12.08 -2.74
C THR A 47 -16.80 12.64 -4.11
N ILE A 48 -15.77 13.46 -4.15
CA ILE A 48 -15.12 13.92 -5.39
C ILE A 48 -13.94 12.98 -5.64
N TYR A 49 -13.98 12.28 -6.76
CA TYR A 49 -12.93 11.34 -7.15
C TYR A 49 -12.21 11.83 -8.39
N VAL A 50 -10.94 12.13 -8.25
CA VAL A 50 -10.02 12.57 -9.31
C VAL A 50 -8.98 11.47 -9.53
N ASN A 51 -8.87 10.98 -10.75
CA ASN A 51 -7.79 10.06 -11.14
C ASN A 51 -6.88 10.77 -12.15
N PHE A 52 -5.66 11.08 -11.73
CA PHE A 52 -4.71 11.83 -12.54
C PHE A 52 -4.07 11.03 -13.69
N GLU A 53 -4.21 9.70 -13.70
CA GLU A 53 -3.77 8.89 -14.83
C GLU A 53 -4.78 8.91 -15.98
N THR A 54 -6.08 8.98 -15.68
CA THR A 54 -7.14 8.91 -16.69
C THR A 54 -7.71 10.27 -17.09
N ASP A 55 -7.58 11.29 -16.24
CA ASP A 55 -8.06 12.64 -16.52
C ASP A 55 -6.92 13.67 -16.50
N GLU A 56 -6.17 13.69 -17.59
CA GLU A 56 -5.07 14.67 -17.77
C GLU A 56 -5.56 16.12 -17.78
N ARG A 57 -6.84 16.36 -18.11
CA ARG A 57 -7.38 17.75 -18.19
C ARG A 57 -7.43 18.38 -16.81
N ILE A 58 -7.82 17.62 -15.80
CA ILE A 58 -7.89 18.16 -14.43
C ILE A 58 -6.48 18.52 -13.91
N GLY A 59 -5.44 17.77 -14.30
CA GLY A 59 -4.05 18.06 -13.94
C GLY A 59 -3.60 19.45 -14.39
N LYS A 60 -4.06 19.93 -15.55
CA LYS A 60 -3.70 21.26 -16.09
C LYS A 60 -4.17 22.43 -15.22
N TYR A 61 -5.23 22.26 -14.46
CA TYR A 61 -5.69 23.30 -13.54
C TYR A 61 -4.76 23.49 -12.35
N PHE A 62 -4.07 22.44 -11.94
CA PHE A 62 -3.04 22.53 -10.90
C PHE A 62 -1.76 23.25 -11.38
N GLU A 63 -1.56 23.40 -12.70
CA GLU A 63 -0.43 24.17 -13.23
C GLU A 63 -0.60 25.68 -13.01
N THR A 64 -1.82 26.17 -12.91
CA THR A 64 -2.09 27.60 -12.70
C THR A 64 -1.94 28.00 -11.24
N ASP A 65 -2.64 27.28 -10.34
CA ASP A 65 -2.62 27.53 -8.90
C ASP A 65 -2.89 26.24 -8.14
N ILE A 66 -2.26 26.10 -6.97
CA ILE A 66 -2.36 24.92 -6.08
C ILE A 66 -2.84 25.24 -4.68
N HIS A 67 -3.24 26.49 -4.41
CA HIS A 67 -3.87 26.88 -3.15
C HIS A 67 -5.23 26.21 -3.00
N ALA A 68 -5.60 25.90 -1.76
CA ALA A 68 -6.76 25.06 -1.47
C ALA A 68 -8.08 25.64 -2.01
N ASP A 69 -8.32 26.94 -1.86
CA ASP A 69 -9.51 27.65 -2.34
C ASP A 69 -9.65 27.58 -3.87
N HIS A 70 -8.55 27.76 -4.60
CA HIS A 70 -8.54 27.62 -6.06
C HIS A 70 -8.88 26.19 -6.49
N VAL A 71 -8.21 25.20 -5.88
CA VAL A 71 -8.44 23.78 -6.19
C VAL A 71 -9.89 23.40 -5.93
N ILE A 72 -10.45 23.80 -4.77
CA ILE A 72 -11.86 23.55 -4.43
C ILE A 72 -12.79 24.18 -5.48
N ALA A 73 -12.59 25.45 -5.84
CA ALA A 73 -13.42 26.13 -6.83
C ALA A 73 -13.36 25.46 -8.21
N VAL A 74 -12.20 24.97 -8.62
CA VAL A 74 -12.02 24.22 -9.87
C VAL A 74 -12.80 22.90 -9.80
N LEU A 75 -12.63 22.12 -8.72
CA LEU A 75 -13.32 20.83 -8.54
C LEU A 75 -14.83 20.99 -8.51
N GLU A 76 -15.36 22.00 -7.81
CA GLU A 76 -16.79 22.31 -7.78
C GLU A 76 -17.35 22.57 -9.19
N LYS A 77 -16.65 23.37 -9.99
CA LYS A 77 -17.05 23.68 -11.37
C LYS A 77 -16.93 22.46 -12.29
N TYR A 78 -15.86 21.68 -12.13
CA TYR A 78 -15.60 20.53 -13.00
C TYR A 78 -16.60 19.41 -12.78
N TYR A 79 -16.89 19.09 -11.51
CA TYR A 79 -17.81 18.01 -11.14
C TYR A 79 -19.25 18.47 -10.93
N GLN A 80 -19.53 19.78 -11.02
CA GLN A 80 -20.86 20.38 -10.79
C GLN A 80 -21.45 19.97 -9.42
N VAL A 81 -20.60 19.89 -8.40
CA VAL A 81 -20.95 19.48 -7.02
C VAL A 81 -20.36 20.47 -6.03
N LYS A 82 -21.15 20.90 -5.06
CA LYS A 82 -20.67 21.74 -3.96
C LYS A 82 -19.82 20.91 -2.99
N ILE A 83 -18.62 21.38 -2.71
CA ILE A 83 -17.70 20.75 -1.74
C ILE A 83 -17.96 21.40 -0.37
N VAL A 84 -18.49 20.60 0.55
CA VAL A 84 -18.83 21.06 1.90
C VAL A 84 -17.84 20.45 2.88
N PRO A 85 -17.18 21.28 3.72
CA PRO A 85 -16.28 20.78 4.77
C PRO A 85 -16.91 19.64 5.58
N GLU A 86 -16.12 18.66 5.96
CA GLU A 86 -16.50 17.46 6.75
C GLU A 86 -17.55 16.54 6.10
N ASN A 87 -18.34 17.04 5.16
CA ASN A 87 -19.40 16.28 4.47
C ASN A 87 -18.98 15.73 3.10
N THR A 88 -17.93 16.29 2.51
CA THR A 88 -17.41 15.86 1.20
C THR A 88 -15.98 15.33 1.37
N LEU A 89 -15.73 14.14 0.87
CA LEU A 89 -14.39 13.58 0.74
C LEU A 89 -13.83 13.91 -0.64
N ILE A 90 -12.65 14.50 -0.69
CA ILE A 90 -11.87 14.69 -1.92
C ILE A 90 -10.86 13.55 -2.01
N ILE A 91 -10.86 12.81 -3.12
CA ILE A 91 -9.93 11.70 -3.38
C ILE A 91 -9.07 12.04 -4.59
N PHE A 92 -7.76 12.09 -4.40
CA PHE A 92 -6.75 12.23 -5.44
C PHE A 92 -6.07 10.88 -5.66
N ASP A 93 -6.46 10.18 -6.72
CA ASP A 93 -5.90 8.86 -7.05
C ASP A 93 -4.82 8.99 -8.13
N GLU A 94 -3.84 8.07 -8.09
CA GLU A 94 -2.62 8.09 -8.93
C GLU A 94 -1.92 9.46 -8.88
N ILE A 95 -1.83 10.04 -7.67
CA ILE A 95 -1.36 11.42 -7.43
C ILE A 95 0.05 11.68 -7.95
N GLN A 96 0.88 10.64 -8.09
CA GLN A 96 2.22 10.74 -8.67
C GLN A 96 2.22 11.15 -10.15
N MET A 97 1.07 11.07 -10.83
CA MET A 97 0.92 11.54 -12.20
C MET A 97 0.78 13.07 -12.29
N CYS A 98 0.50 13.75 -11.16
CA CYS A 98 0.42 15.20 -11.06
C CYS A 98 1.18 15.71 -9.83
N GLU A 99 2.48 16.03 -9.99
CA GLU A 99 3.34 16.45 -8.89
C GLU A 99 2.82 17.70 -8.17
N ARG A 100 2.17 18.61 -8.90
CA ARG A 100 1.56 19.82 -8.32
C ARG A 100 0.33 19.50 -7.46
N ALA A 101 -0.44 18.48 -7.81
CA ALA A 101 -1.52 17.99 -6.95
C ALA A 101 -0.96 17.39 -5.63
N LEU A 102 0.17 16.68 -5.70
CA LEU A 102 0.86 16.22 -4.48
C LEU A 102 1.31 17.42 -3.61
N THR A 103 1.87 18.46 -4.23
CA THR A 103 2.28 19.68 -3.51
C THR A 103 1.08 20.42 -2.92
N SER A 104 -0.10 20.42 -3.59
CA SER A 104 -1.31 21.07 -3.09
C SER A 104 -1.79 20.52 -1.74
N LEU A 105 -1.46 19.29 -1.39
CA LEU A 105 -1.78 18.72 -0.08
C LEU A 105 -1.21 19.55 1.08
N LYS A 106 -0.07 20.22 0.88
CA LYS A 106 0.47 21.16 1.87
C LYS A 106 -0.50 22.30 2.14
N TYR A 107 -1.05 22.88 1.10
CA TYR A 107 -1.96 24.03 1.22
C TYR A 107 -3.31 23.63 1.82
N PHE A 108 -3.82 22.43 1.52
CA PHE A 108 -4.98 21.89 2.24
C PHE A 108 -4.69 21.73 3.73
N SER A 109 -3.50 21.30 4.12
CA SER A 109 -3.13 21.20 5.53
C SER A 109 -3.01 22.54 6.25
N GLU A 110 -2.55 23.60 5.56
CA GLU A 110 -2.23 24.89 6.15
C GLU A 110 -3.40 25.90 6.06
N GLU A 111 -4.16 25.87 4.98
CA GLU A 111 -5.16 26.88 4.64
C GLU A 111 -6.61 26.39 4.79
N ALA A 112 -6.82 25.06 4.67
CA ALA A 112 -8.17 24.50 4.61
C ALA A 112 -8.25 23.12 5.32
N PRO A 113 -7.84 23.02 6.61
CA PRO A 113 -7.77 21.73 7.34
C PRO A 113 -9.16 21.12 7.59
N GLU A 114 -10.24 21.89 7.45
CA GLU A 114 -11.61 21.42 7.54
C GLU A 114 -12.07 20.56 6.35
N TYR A 115 -11.35 20.62 5.22
CA TYR A 115 -11.65 19.77 4.08
C TYR A 115 -10.93 18.42 4.19
N HIS A 116 -11.67 17.36 3.99
CA HIS A 116 -11.13 16.02 4.05
C HIS A 116 -10.56 15.61 2.69
N VAL A 117 -9.24 15.44 2.64
CA VAL A 117 -8.53 15.06 1.41
C VAL A 117 -7.79 13.74 1.65
N MET A 118 -8.08 12.74 0.83
CA MET A 118 -7.31 11.51 0.73
C MET A 118 -6.58 11.49 -0.62
N ALA A 119 -5.35 11.04 -0.60
CA ALA A 119 -4.58 10.82 -1.82
C ALA A 119 -4.01 9.41 -1.83
N ALA A 120 -3.90 8.81 -3.01
CA ALA A 120 -3.22 7.54 -3.18
C ALA A 120 -2.29 7.55 -4.38
N GLY A 121 -1.23 6.76 -4.27
CA GLY A 121 -0.33 6.46 -5.38
C GLY A 121 0.27 5.07 -5.25
N SER A 122 0.41 4.37 -6.37
CA SER A 122 1.28 3.20 -6.48
C SER A 122 2.71 3.71 -6.59
N LEU A 123 3.69 2.97 -6.08
CA LEU A 123 5.12 3.35 -6.17
C LEU A 123 5.47 4.79 -5.69
N LEU A 124 4.62 5.41 -4.86
CA LEU A 124 4.83 6.78 -4.40
C LEU A 124 6.20 6.94 -3.73
N GLY A 125 6.66 5.93 -2.99
CA GLY A 125 7.99 5.93 -2.37
C GLY A 125 9.13 6.04 -3.37
N VAL A 126 8.94 5.59 -4.61
CA VAL A 126 9.93 5.71 -5.69
C VAL A 126 9.80 7.05 -6.42
N ALA A 127 8.56 7.51 -6.64
CA ALA A 127 8.29 8.78 -7.34
C ALA A 127 8.77 10.00 -6.54
N VAL A 128 8.67 9.96 -5.21
CA VAL A 128 9.09 11.05 -4.30
C VAL A 128 10.57 11.41 -4.39
N ASN A 129 11.41 10.50 -4.89
CA ASN A 129 12.83 10.79 -5.11
C ASN A 129 13.12 11.55 -6.43
N ARG A 130 12.10 12.04 -7.15
CA ARG A 130 12.28 12.88 -8.33
C ARG A 130 12.49 14.33 -7.88
N GLU A 131 13.60 14.95 -8.32
CA GLU A 131 14.14 16.22 -7.85
C GLU A 131 13.28 17.48 -8.15
N LYS A 132 12.13 17.35 -8.80
CA LYS A 132 11.47 18.51 -9.41
C LYS A 132 10.49 19.28 -8.53
N TYR A 133 9.88 18.63 -7.54
CA TYR A 133 8.92 19.29 -6.63
C TYR A 133 9.05 18.75 -5.19
N SER A 134 8.82 19.66 -4.24
CA SER A 134 8.91 19.38 -2.80
C SER A 134 7.78 18.43 -2.35
N PHE A 135 8.16 17.29 -1.77
CA PHE A 135 7.20 16.46 -1.04
C PHE A 135 6.66 17.24 0.17
N PRO A 136 5.36 17.17 0.49
CA PRO A 136 4.75 17.91 1.59
C PRO A 136 5.13 17.32 2.97
N VAL A 137 6.43 17.34 3.31
CA VAL A 137 6.96 16.79 4.56
C VAL A 137 6.30 17.46 5.77
N GLY A 138 5.77 16.66 6.71
CA GLY A 138 5.13 17.16 7.92
C GLY A 138 3.77 17.83 7.70
N LYS A 139 3.21 17.77 6.49
CA LYS A 139 1.91 18.36 6.12
C LYS A 139 0.92 17.32 5.58
N VAL A 140 1.29 16.05 5.62
CA VAL A 140 0.43 14.91 5.28
C VAL A 140 0.60 13.80 6.31
N GLN A 141 -0.49 13.13 6.62
CA GLN A 141 -0.45 11.85 7.34
C GLN A 141 -0.24 10.75 6.33
N MET A 142 0.67 9.82 6.63
CA MET A 142 1.01 8.71 5.72
C MET A 142 0.50 7.40 6.27
N LEU A 143 -0.16 6.62 5.42
CA LEU A 143 -0.69 5.31 5.76
C LEU A 143 -0.31 4.28 4.70
N THR A 144 0.35 3.22 5.13
CA THR A 144 0.70 2.12 4.21
C THR A 144 -0.43 1.11 4.13
N MET A 145 -0.85 0.81 2.91
CA MET A 145 -1.77 -0.29 2.64
C MET A 145 -1.00 -1.48 2.07
N TYR A 146 -1.06 -2.57 2.80
CA TYR A 146 -0.44 -3.85 2.42
C TYR A 146 -1.45 -4.76 1.70
N PRO A 147 -1.00 -5.83 1.03
CA PRO A 147 -1.88 -6.96 0.72
C PRO A 147 -2.64 -7.44 1.96
N MET A 148 -3.73 -8.15 1.78
CA MET A 148 -4.50 -8.71 2.90
C MET A 148 -3.62 -9.67 3.71
N ASP A 149 -3.63 -9.51 5.03
CA ASP A 149 -2.99 -10.47 5.91
C ASP A 149 -3.90 -11.70 6.16
N LEU A 150 -3.38 -12.70 6.87
CA LEU A 150 -4.14 -13.92 7.16
C LEU A 150 -5.48 -13.62 7.85
N GLU A 151 -5.49 -12.70 8.80
CA GLU A 151 -6.71 -12.35 9.54
C GLU A 151 -7.76 -11.72 8.62
N GLU A 152 -7.38 -10.79 7.74
CA GLU A 152 -8.27 -10.18 6.74
C GLU A 152 -8.81 -11.21 5.74
N VAL A 153 -7.99 -12.19 5.36
CA VAL A 153 -8.43 -13.30 4.49
C VAL A 153 -9.41 -14.22 5.22
N LEU A 154 -9.16 -14.54 6.49
CA LEU A 154 -10.08 -15.32 7.30
C LEU A 154 -11.42 -14.59 7.50
N TRP A 155 -11.41 -13.27 7.70
CA TRP A 155 -12.65 -12.47 7.71
C TRP A 155 -13.41 -12.56 6.39
N ALA A 156 -12.71 -12.49 5.26
CA ALA A 156 -13.33 -12.62 3.95
C ALA A 156 -13.92 -14.02 3.72
N LYS A 157 -13.36 -15.06 4.33
CA LYS A 157 -13.88 -16.44 4.36
C LYS A 157 -15.01 -16.65 5.38
N GLY A 158 -15.39 -15.62 6.15
CA GLY A 158 -16.41 -15.76 7.22
C GLY A 158 -15.91 -16.46 8.49
N LYS A 159 -14.59 -16.62 8.66
CA LYS A 159 -13.96 -17.29 9.81
C LYS A 159 -13.56 -16.30 10.92
N GLN A 160 -14.44 -15.33 11.23
CA GLN A 160 -14.19 -14.33 12.27
C GLN A 160 -13.94 -14.99 13.65
N MET A 161 -14.73 -16.00 14.01
CA MET A 161 -14.56 -16.70 15.28
C MET A 161 -13.17 -17.32 15.45
N LEU A 162 -12.60 -17.88 14.39
CA LEU A 162 -11.25 -18.44 14.43
C LEU A 162 -10.21 -17.35 14.71
N THR A 163 -10.32 -16.20 14.08
CA THR A 163 -9.40 -15.07 14.31
C THR A 163 -9.51 -14.54 15.73
N ASP A 164 -10.73 -14.40 16.25
CA ASP A 164 -10.99 -13.90 17.61
C ASP A 164 -10.44 -14.88 18.66
N THR A 165 -10.64 -16.19 18.44
CA THR A 165 -10.09 -17.25 19.32
C THR A 165 -8.56 -17.27 19.30
N ILE A 166 -7.93 -17.17 18.12
CA ILE A 166 -6.46 -17.10 18.02
C ILE A 166 -5.94 -15.90 18.80
N ARG A 167 -6.57 -14.74 18.67
CA ARG A 167 -6.18 -13.51 19.39
C ARG A 167 -6.33 -13.66 20.89
N GLU A 168 -7.46 -14.16 21.37
CA GLU A 168 -7.72 -14.40 22.79
C GLU A 168 -6.67 -15.33 23.41
N HIS A 169 -6.38 -16.44 22.73
CA HIS A 169 -5.37 -17.40 23.21
C HIS A 169 -3.96 -16.80 23.22
N TYR A 170 -3.62 -15.98 22.21
CA TYR A 170 -2.35 -15.25 22.18
C TYR A 170 -2.22 -14.24 23.34
N GLU A 171 -3.25 -13.43 23.58
CA GLU A 171 -3.26 -12.43 24.66
C GLU A 171 -3.17 -13.05 26.05
N ASN A 172 -3.81 -14.21 26.22
CA ASN A 172 -3.79 -14.97 27.47
C ASN A 172 -2.59 -15.91 27.60
N ASN A 173 -1.69 -15.93 26.62
CA ASN A 173 -0.54 -16.84 26.55
C ASN A 173 -0.93 -18.31 26.74
N GLN A 174 -2.03 -18.71 26.10
CA GLN A 174 -2.57 -20.08 26.15
C GLN A 174 -2.45 -20.74 24.77
N PRO A 175 -2.07 -22.04 24.68
CA PRO A 175 -2.07 -22.75 23.42
C PRO A 175 -3.49 -22.99 22.93
N LEU A 176 -3.69 -23.01 21.63
CA LEU A 176 -4.92 -23.53 21.02
C LEU A 176 -5.04 -25.03 21.31
N ASN A 177 -6.27 -25.54 21.39
CA ASN A 177 -6.46 -26.99 21.36
C ASN A 177 -6.06 -27.55 19.98
N GLU A 178 -5.80 -28.84 19.92
CA GLU A 178 -5.27 -29.52 18.74
C GLU A 178 -6.12 -29.26 17.48
N MET A 179 -7.43 -29.41 17.57
CA MET A 179 -8.36 -29.23 16.46
C MET A 179 -8.32 -27.79 15.88
N LEU A 180 -8.36 -26.78 16.75
CA LEU A 180 -8.30 -25.38 16.33
C LEU A 180 -6.91 -25.02 15.77
N HIS A 181 -5.85 -25.61 16.35
CA HIS A 181 -4.50 -25.43 15.84
C HIS A 181 -4.35 -26.02 14.43
N GLU A 182 -4.83 -27.21 14.19
CA GLU A 182 -4.83 -27.85 12.88
C GLU A 182 -5.62 -27.02 11.85
N GLU A 183 -6.82 -26.54 12.20
CA GLU A 183 -7.60 -25.65 11.34
C GLU A 183 -6.84 -24.36 11.00
N ALA A 184 -6.26 -23.71 11.99
CA ALA A 184 -5.49 -22.48 11.81
C ALA A 184 -4.26 -22.72 10.91
N MET A 185 -3.58 -23.85 11.06
CA MET A 185 -2.44 -24.21 10.23
C MET A 185 -2.83 -24.54 8.79
N GLN A 186 -3.95 -25.22 8.57
CA GLN A 186 -4.48 -25.45 7.21
C GLN A 186 -4.81 -24.14 6.50
N GLU A 187 -5.46 -23.21 7.19
CA GLU A 187 -5.75 -21.88 6.63
C GLU A 187 -4.47 -21.07 6.36
N PHE A 188 -3.49 -21.16 7.24
CA PHE A 188 -2.20 -20.52 7.03
C PHE A 188 -1.47 -21.06 5.80
N TYR A 189 -1.40 -22.38 5.62
CA TYR A 189 -0.80 -22.99 4.44
C TYR A 189 -1.56 -22.61 3.17
N HIS A 190 -2.89 -22.61 3.22
CA HIS A 190 -3.71 -22.17 2.10
C HIS A 190 -3.43 -20.68 1.75
N TYR A 191 -3.37 -19.82 2.76
CA TYR A 191 -2.98 -18.41 2.60
C TYR A 191 -1.59 -18.26 1.96
N CYS A 192 -0.61 -19.07 2.33
CA CYS A 192 0.72 -19.06 1.72
C CYS A 192 0.69 -19.39 0.21
N ILE A 193 -0.28 -20.20 -0.23
CA ILE A 193 -0.46 -20.57 -1.64
C ILE A 193 -1.20 -19.46 -2.43
N VAL A 194 -2.29 -18.94 -1.87
CA VAL A 194 -3.15 -17.93 -2.51
C VAL A 194 -2.51 -16.55 -2.45
N GLY A 195 -1.89 -16.22 -1.32
CA GLY A 195 -1.39 -14.89 -0.99
C GLY A 195 -2.49 -13.94 -0.54
N GLY A 196 -2.10 -12.68 -0.27
CA GLY A 196 -2.99 -11.64 0.22
C GLY A 196 -3.42 -10.61 -0.83
N MET A 197 -3.15 -10.81 -2.11
CA MET A 197 -3.59 -9.88 -3.15
C MET A 197 -5.12 -9.97 -3.34
N PRO A 198 -5.88 -8.84 -3.24
CA PRO A 198 -7.34 -8.88 -3.26
C PRO A 198 -7.95 -9.61 -4.44
N ALA A 199 -7.33 -9.52 -5.63
CA ALA A 199 -7.80 -10.25 -6.82
C ALA A 199 -7.64 -11.76 -6.66
N ALA A 200 -6.51 -12.23 -6.11
CA ALA A 200 -6.27 -13.65 -5.86
C ALA A 200 -7.20 -14.19 -4.76
N VAL A 201 -7.37 -13.43 -3.67
CA VAL A 201 -8.31 -13.79 -2.59
C VAL A 201 -9.74 -13.86 -3.11
N LYS A 202 -10.16 -12.93 -3.97
CA LYS A 202 -11.50 -12.94 -4.58
C LYS A 202 -11.73 -14.18 -5.44
N ALA A 203 -10.74 -14.57 -6.25
CA ALA A 203 -10.82 -15.78 -7.07
C ALA A 203 -10.91 -17.07 -6.23
N ASP A 204 -10.12 -17.13 -5.15
CA ASP A 204 -10.18 -18.25 -4.20
C ASP A 204 -11.57 -18.36 -3.53
N LEU A 205 -12.14 -17.23 -3.08
CA LEU A 205 -13.48 -17.19 -2.49
C LEU A 205 -14.59 -17.56 -3.49
N ALA A 206 -14.44 -17.20 -4.76
CA ALA A 206 -15.35 -17.56 -5.83
C ALA A 206 -15.24 -19.04 -6.23
N LYS A 207 -14.20 -19.76 -5.72
CA LYS A 207 -13.86 -21.14 -6.09
C LYS A 207 -13.59 -21.27 -7.60
N ASP A 208 -12.96 -20.26 -8.17
CA ASP A 208 -12.48 -20.31 -9.56
C ASP A 208 -11.57 -21.53 -9.77
N SER A 209 -11.50 -22.01 -11.00
CA SER A 209 -10.66 -23.16 -11.31
C SER A 209 -9.17 -22.87 -11.00
N PRO A 210 -8.33 -23.89 -10.71
CA PRO A 210 -6.90 -23.70 -10.49
C PRO A 210 -6.18 -22.98 -11.65
N ILE A 211 -6.69 -23.13 -12.87
CA ILE A 211 -6.15 -22.46 -14.06
C ILE A 211 -6.45 -20.95 -13.96
N GLU A 212 -7.70 -20.56 -13.73
CA GLU A 212 -8.12 -19.15 -13.61
C GLU A 212 -7.39 -18.46 -12.45
N GLN A 213 -7.28 -19.13 -11.31
CA GLN A 213 -6.49 -18.59 -10.18
C GLN A 213 -5.03 -18.38 -10.54
N THR A 214 -4.43 -19.27 -11.35
CA THR A 214 -3.05 -19.15 -11.81
C THR A 214 -2.89 -18.00 -12.79
N GLU A 215 -3.84 -17.82 -13.72
CA GLU A 215 -3.86 -16.70 -14.65
C GLU A 215 -3.95 -15.35 -13.92
N ILE A 216 -4.79 -15.25 -12.87
CA ILE A 216 -4.89 -14.04 -12.04
C ILE A 216 -3.56 -13.73 -11.36
N ARG A 217 -2.90 -14.73 -10.78
CA ARG A 217 -1.58 -14.54 -10.16
C ARG A 217 -0.53 -14.11 -11.19
N GLN A 218 -0.54 -14.71 -12.38
CA GLN A 218 0.37 -14.32 -13.46
C GLN A 218 0.12 -12.89 -13.94
N MET A 219 -1.14 -12.48 -14.07
CA MET A 219 -1.52 -11.11 -14.41
C MET A 219 -0.99 -10.11 -13.35
N LEU A 220 -1.09 -10.44 -12.07
CA LEU A 220 -0.53 -9.63 -10.98
C LEU A 220 0.99 -9.48 -11.12
N LEU A 221 1.72 -10.58 -11.32
CA LEU A 221 3.17 -10.57 -11.52
C LEU A 221 3.55 -9.72 -12.74
N ASN A 222 2.87 -9.90 -13.86
CA ASN A 222 3.10 -9.12 -15.09
C ASN A 222 2.88 -7.62 -14.88
N SER A 223 1.91 -7.24 -14.02
CA SER A 223 1.68 -5.83 -13.70
C SER A 223 2.84 -5.20 -12.93
N TYR A 224 3.47 -5.94 -12.01
CA TYR A 224 4.69 -5.48 -11.33
C TYR A 224 5.88 -5.34 -12.27
N ILE A 225 6.05 -6.28 -13.19
CA ILE A 225 7.08 -6.21 -14.24
C ILE A 225 6.89 -4.95 -15.11
N ALA A 226 5.65 -4.66 -15.52
CA ALA A 226 5.34 -3.45 -16.27
C ALA A 226 5.67 -2.16 -15.48
N ASP A 227 5.38 -2.13 -14.18
CA ASP A 227 5.71 -1.00 -13.32
C ASP A 227 7.22 -0.81 -13.16
N MET A 228 8.00 -1.89 -12.96
CA MET A 228 9.45 -1.81 -12.93
C MET A 228 10.00 -1.19 -14.22
N THR A 229 9.43 -1.58 -15.37
CA THR A 229 9.82 -1.04 -16.67
C THR A 229 9.47 0.44 -16.82
N LYS A 230 8.32 0.87 -16.28
CA LYS A 230 7.81 2.26 -16.39
C LYS A 230 8.56 3.23 -15.48
N TYR A 231 8.91 2.81 -14.24
CA TYR A 231 9.36 3.70 -13.18
C TYR A 231 10.84 3.57 -12.80
N ALA A 232 11.50 2.46 -13.14
CA ALA A 232 12.92 2.30 -12.88
C ALA A 232 13.79 3.09 -13.88
N ASN A 233 14.96 3.54 -13.43
CA ASN A 233 15.95 4.12 -14.33
C ASN A 233 16.48 3.06 -15.28
N LYS A 234 16.78 3.44 -16.53
CA LYS A 234 17.28 2.51 -17.56
C LYS A 234 18.56 1.76 -17.13
N SER A 235 19.42 2.39 -16.32
CA SER A 235 20.64 1.77 -15.78
C SER A 235 20.38 0.69 -14.74
N ASP A 236 19.26 0.75 -14.03
CA ASP A 236 19.00 -0.06 -12.84
C ASP A 236 18.00 -1.18 -13.12
N ILE A 237 17.21 -1.03 -14.19
CA ILE A 237 16.10 -1.93 -14.54
C ILE A 237 16.54 -3.39 -14.60
N VAL A 238 17.69 -3.69 -15.19
CA VAL A 238 18.20 -5.08 -15.33
C VAL A 238 18.49 -5.66 -13.94
N ARG A 239 19.12 -4.86 -13.06
CA ARG A 239 19.42 -5.31 -11.69
C ARG A 239 18.18 -5.49 -10.83
N ILE A 240 17.16 -4.65 -11.05
CA ILE A 240 15.87 -4.77 -10.36
C ILE A 240 15.18 -6.07 -10.78
N PHE A 241 15.16 -6.40 -12.08
CA PHE A 241 14.62 -7.67 -12.56
C PHE A 241 15.40 -8.87 -12.03
N GLU A 242 16.73 -8.86 -12.12
CA GLU A 242 17.56 -9.95 -11.59
C GLU A 242 17.32 -10.15 -10.08
N ALA A 243 17.19 -9.07 -9.32
CA ALA A 243 16.88 -9.14 -7.88
C ALA A 243 15.47 -9.69 -7.64
N TYR A 244 14.46 -9.20 -8.38
CA TYR A 244 13.07 -9.66 -8.29
C TYR A 244 12.93 -11.16 -8.62
N ASP A 245 13.54 -11.62 -9.70
CA ASP A 245 13.49 -13.01 -10.13
C ASP A 245 14.18 -13.96 -9.14
N SER A 246 15.11 -13.44 -8.32
CA SER A 246 15.76 -14.23 -7.27
C SER A 246 14.88 -14.48 -6.04
N LEU A 247 13.80 -13.69 -5.84
CA LEU A 247 13.00 -13.75 -4.62
C LEU A 247 12.44 -15.14 -4.28
N PRO A 248 11.86 -15.90 -5.22
CA PRO A 248 11.39 -17.25 -4.92
C PRO A 248 12.50 -18.17 -4.39
N ALA A 249 13.69 -18.09 -5.00
CA ALA A 249 14.85 -18.88 -4.54
C ALA A 249 15.38 -18.41 -3.18
N GLN A 250 15.31 -17.10 -2.87
CA GLN A 250 15.64 -16.57 -1.54
C GLN A 250 14.69 -17.09 -0.46
N LEU A 251 13.38 -17.09 -0.75
CA LEU A 251 12.33 -17.51 0.19
C LEU A 251 12.27 -19.04 0.39
N ALA A 252 12.66 -19.80 -0.62
CA ALA A 252 12.64 -21.28 -0.55
C ALA A 252 13.73 -21.87 0.35
N LYS A 253 14.73 -21.08 0.78
CA LYS A 253 15.81 -21.60 1.61
C LYS A 253 15.44 -21.65 3.08
N ASP A 254 16.01 -22.64 3.80
CA ASP A 254 15.86 -22.77 5.26
C ASP A 254 16.46 -21.55 5.98
N ALA A 255 17.67 -21.14 5.60
CA ALA A 255 18.28 -19.90 6.08
C ALA A 255 17.67 -18.70 5.37
N LYS A 256 16.79 -17.97 6.05
CA LYS A 256 16.07 -16.79 5.50
C LYS A 256 16.97 -15.55 5.32
N LYS A 257 18.30 -15.67 5.47
CA LYS A 257 19.25 -14.60 5.17
C LYS A 257 19.32 -14.37 3.66
N PHE A 258 19.13 -13.10 3.23
CA PHE A 258 19.27 -12.72 1.83
C PHE A 258 20.68 -12.98 1.31
N GLN A 259 20.82 -13.60 0.16
CA GLN A 259 22.11 -14.01 -0.41
C GLN A 259 22.28 -13.43 -1.82
N TYR A 260 23.15 -12.45 -1.98
CA TYR A 260 23.43 -11.83 -3.29
C TYR A 260 23.84 -12.84 -4.37
N LYS A 261 24.57 -13.90 -3.98
CA LYS A 261 24.96 -14.97 -4.91
C LYS A 261 23.80 -15.72 -5.57
N LEU A 262 22.57 -15.62 -5.00
CA LEU A 262 21.37 -16.21 -5.61
C LEU A 262 20.78 -15.32 -6.70
N ILE A 263 21.11 -14.03 -6.71
CA ILE A 263 20.78 -13.16 -7.84
C ILE A 263 21.62 -13.59 -9.04
N LYS A 264 22.96 -13.61 -8.85
CA LYS A 264 23.93 -13.93 -9.89
C LYS A 264 25.26 -14.34 -9.25
N SER A 265 26.00 -15.25 -9.88
CA SER A 265 27.35 -15.61 -9.43
C SER A 265 28.23 -14.36 -9.35
N GLY A 266 28.85 -14.13 -8.19
CA GLY A 266 29.68 -12.97 -7.94
C GLY A 266 28.96 -11.67 -7.58
N ALA A 267 27.62 -11.67 -7.48
CA ALA A 267 26.84 -10.50 -7.09
C ALA A 267 27.19 -10.03 -5.66
N ARG A 268 27.25 -8.70 -5.47
CA ARG A 268 27.62 -8.04 -4.20
C ARG A 268 26.58 -6.99 -3.82
N ALA A 269 26.52 -6.64 -2.52
CA ALA A 269 25.67 -5.58 -2.00
C ALA A 269 25.88 -4.24 -2.71
N SER A 270 27.11 -3.87 -3.02
CA SER A 270 27.44 -2.64 -3.74
C SER A 270 26.87 -2.54 -5.16
N GLN A 271 26.44 -3.66 -5.75
CA GLN A 271 25.88 -3.71 -7.11
C GLN A 271 24.34 -3.77 -7.12
N TYR A 272 23.74 -4.43 -6.11
CA TYR A 272 22.31 -4.72 -6.07
C TYR A 272 21.56 -4.05 -4.92
N GLY A 273 22.28 -3.34 -4.03
CA GLY A 273 21.66 -2.65 -2.88
C GLY A 273 20.55 -1.70 -3.33
N ASP A 274 20.85 -0.83 -4.30
CA ASP A 274 19.88 0.13 -4.84
C ASP A 274 18.67 -0.55 -5.50
N ALA A 275 18.88 -1.69 -6.17
CA ALA A 275 17.81 -2.47 -6.78
C ALA A 275 16.87 -3.07 -5.71
N ILE A 276 17.44 -3.58 -4.62
CA ILE A 276 16.66 -4.11 -3.50
C ILE A 276 15.92 -2.97 -2.78
N ASP A 277 16.57 -1.86 -2.53
CA ASP A 277 15.95 -0.68 -1.93
C ASP A 277 14.81 -0.14 -2.80
N TRP A 278 14.95 -0.21 -4.12
CA TRP A 278 13.86 0.11 -5.04
C TRP A 278 12.66 -0.82 -4.84
N LEU A 279 12.87 -2.14 -4.77
CA LEU A 279 11.80 -3.13 -4.54
C LEU A 279 11.11 -2.92 -3.17
N ILE A 280 11.88 -2.54 -2.14
CA ILE A 280 11.35 -2.21 -0.81
C ILE A 280 10.47 -0.95 -0.89
N ARG A 281 10.97 0.12 -1.51
CA ARG A 281 10.22 1.38 -1.68
C ARG A 281 8.96 1.21 -2.51
N ALA A 282 9.02 0.34 -3.51
CA ALA A 282 7.85 -0.03 -4.32
C ALA A 282 6.81 -0.86 -3.55
N GLY A 283 7.14 -1.33 -2.34
CA GLY A 283 6.26 -2.16 -1.52
C GLY A 283 6.10 -3.59 -2.03
N ILE A 284 7.04 -4.04 -2.89
CA ILE A 284 7.06 -5.41 -3.44
C ILE A 284 7.65 -6.39 -2.42
N VAL A 285 8.67 -5.95 -1.67
CA VAL A 285 9.31 -6.75 -0.63
C VAL A 285 9.37 -5.98 0.69
N ASN A 286 9.31 -6.72 1.79
CA ASN A 286 9.55 -6.20 3.12
C ASN A 286 10.90 -6.69 3.64
N LYS A 287 11.75 -5.75 4.07
CA LYS A 287 13.03 -6.07 4.68
C LYS A 287 12.83 -6.34 6.16
N CYS A 288 13.13 -7.55 6.60
CA CYS A 288 13.15 -7.93 8.01
C CYS A 288 14.59 -7.97 8.50
N MET A 289 14.91 -7.14 9.49
CA MET A 289 16.24 -7.10 10.10
C MET A 289 16.31 -8.06 11.28
N LYS A 290 17.38 -8.87 11.34
CA LYS A 290 17.66 -9.71 12.49
C LYS A 290 18.20 -8.84 13.62
N CYS A 291 17.68 -9.03 14.83
CA CYS A 291 18.25 -8.45 16.05
C CYS A 291 19.10 -9.47 16.79
N SER A 292 20.28 -9.06 17.21
CA SER A 292 21.18 -9.90 18.02
C SER A 292 20.75 -9.96 19.47
N GLN A 293 20.06 -8.94 19.99
CA GLN A 293 19.56 -8.83 21.35
C GLN A 293 18.22 -8.11 21.39
N GLY A 294 17.37 -8.42 22.38
CA GLY A 294 16.04 -7.86 22.56
C GLY A 294 15.98 -6.60 23.46
N PHE A 295 17.07 -5.85 23.61
CA PHE A 295 17.09 -4.65 24.44
C PHE A 295 16.67 -3.40 23.66
N TYR A 296 16.17 -2.39 24.36
CA TYR A 296 15.85 -1.08 23.80
C TYR A 296 17.11 -0.17 23.75
N PRO A 297 17.28 0.64 22.67
CA PRO A 297 16.48 0.64 21.43
C PRO A 297 16.84 -0.54 20.51
N VAL A 298 15.84 -1.28 20.06
CA VAL A 298 16.02 -2.48 19.23
C VAL A 298 16.85 -2.21 17.96
N ALA A 299 16.77 -1.00 17.43
CA ALA A 299 17.54 -0.57 16.25
C ALA A 299 19.06 -0.62 16.46
N ALA A 300 19.55 -0.44 17.70
CA ALA A 300 20.97 -0.50 18.02
C ALA A 300 21.56 -1.94 17.95
N TYR A 301 20.70 -2.94 17.97
CA TYR A 301 21.06 -4.36 17.96
C TYR A 301 20.74 -5.06 16.64
N GLN A 302 20.44 -4.28 15.59
CA GLN A 302 20.22 -4.82 14.26
C GLN A 302 21.52 -5.41 13.69
N ASP A 303 21.42 -6.64 13.18
CA ASP A 303 22.51 -7.28 12.44
C ASP A 303 22.52 -6.72 11.01
N VAL A 304 23.51 -5.91 10.70
CA VAL A 304 23.72 -5.29 9.37
C VAL A 304 24.59 -6.15 8.45
N SER A 305 25.05 -7.34 8.89
CA SER A 305 25.93 -8.23 8.14
C SER A 305 25.21 -9.13 7.11
#